data_d5787f396f9f8570e49baee6508e8226
#
_entry.id   d5787f396f9f8570e49baee6508e8226
#
_cell.length_a   1.000
_cell.length_b   1.000
_cell.length_c   1.000
_cell.angle_alpha   90.00
_cell.angle_beta   90.00
_cell.angle_gamma   90.00
#
_symmetry.space_group_name_H-M   'P 1'
#
loop_
_entity.id
_entity.type
_entity.pdbx_description
1 polymer ?
#
loop_
_entity_poly.entity_id
_entity_poly.type
_entity_poly.pdbx_seq_one_letter_code
_entity_poly.pdbx_strand_id
1 'polypeptide(L)'
;MATRAFSRLKASICTSILIRNLTRTSIIHHSLPLKPKVPALEPDYCKPICGVKLYHDGRPRGPLWRGKKLIGKEALFVILGLKRFKDDEEKLEKFIKTHVLRLLKMDLIAVLSELERQEEVALAVKVFKVIRKQDWYRPDAYLYKDLIIALAKCQKMDDAMQLWEDMRKENLFPDSQTYTEMIRGFLRHGSPADAMNIYEDMTKSPEPPEELPFRILLKGLLPHPLLRNRVKQDFEELFPERHVYDPPEEIFGLR
;
A
#
# COMPACT_ATOMS: atom_id res chain seq x y z
N MET A 1 45.17 -34.55 -12.71
CA MET A 1 44.40 -35.82 -12.78
C MET A 1 43.13 -35.69 -11.95
N ALA A 2 42.04 -36.10 -12.56
CA ALA A 2 40.71 -36.40 -12.02
C ALA A 2 39.83 -35.19 -11.60
N THR A 3 39.13 -34.58 -12.48
CA THR A 3 37.71 -34.66 -12.89
C THR A 3 36.79 -35.50 -12.01
N ARG A 4 35.78 -34.86 -11.44
CA ARG A 4 34.42 -35.45 -11.37
C ARG A 4 33.34 -34.38 -11.18
N ALA A 5 32.52 -34.31 -12.20
CA ALA A 5 31.22 -33.66 -12.28
C ALA A 5 30.16 -34.45 -11.49
N PHE A 6 29.20 -33.76 -10.91
CA PHE A 6 27.85 -34.25 -10.60
C PHE A 6 26.92 -33.09 -10.80
N SER A 7 26.27 -32.96 -11.90
CA SER A 7 24.96 -33.43 -12.34
C SER A 7 23.79 -33.11 -11.43
N ARG A 8 23.03 -32.15 -11.91
CA ARG A 8 21.56 -32.03 -12.00
C ARG A 8 20.73 -32.86 -11.02
N LEU A 9 19.87 -32.12 -10.30
CA LEU A 9 18.53 -32.65 -9.99
C LEU A 9 17.52 -31.49 -10.09
N LYS A 10 16.75 -31.52 -11.16
CA LYS A 10 15.46 -30.89 -11.31
C LYS A 10 14.47 -31.67 -10.45
N ALA A 11 13.71 -31.02 -9.63
CA ALA A 11 12.46 -31.53 -9.11
C ALA A 11 11.35 -30.54 -9.38
N SER A 12 10.68 -30.81 -10.45
CA SER A 12 9.34 -30.40 -10.79
C SER A 12 8.37 -31.26 -9.99
N ILE A 13 7.56 -30.68 -9.16
CA ILE A 13 6.34 -31.28 -8.55
C ILE A 13 5.47 -30.08 -8.26
N CYS A 14 4.36 -29.96 -8.75
CA CYS A 14 3.24 -30.73 -9.22
C CYS A 14 2.01 -29.84 -8.95
N THR A 15 1.46 -29.40 -9.99
CA THR A 15 0.06 -28.99 -10.09
C THR A 15 -0.87 -30.11 -9.63
N SER A 16 -2.02 -29.69 -9.16
CA SER A 16 -3.28 -30.42 -9.03
C SER A 16 -3.69 -30.80 -7.61
N ILE A 17 -4.78 -30.17 -7.21
CA ILE A 17 -5.97 -30.71 -6.51
C ILE A 17 -7.01 -29.60 -6.64
N LEU A 18 -7.85 -29.62 -7.71
CA LEU A 18 -9.10 -30.37 -7.82
C LEU A 18 -10.20 -29.91 -6.88
N ILE A 19 -11.08 -29.08 -7.38
CA ILE A 19 -12.41 -29.47 -7.88
C ILE A 19 -12.95 -30.78 -7.28
N ARG A 20 -13.87 -30.60 -6.38
CA ARG A 20 -15.11 -31.37 -6.18
C ARG A 20 -15.75 -31.00 -4.88
N ASN A 21 -16.91 -30.34 -4.95
CA ASN A 21 -18.12 -30.86 -4.32
C ASN A 21 -19.32 -30.04 -4.78
N LEU A 22 -19.94 -30.59 -5.80
CA LEU A 22 -21.34 -30.40 -6.13
C LEU A 22 -22.15 -31.22 -5.13
N THR A 23 -22.86 -30.59 -4.26
CA THR A 23 -24.01 -31.22 -3.59
C THR A 23 -25.28 -30.44 -3.94
N ARG A 24 -26.04 -31.11 -4.74
CA ARG A 24 -27.46 -30.95 -5.03
C ARG A 24 -28.24 -30.79 -3.73
N THR A 25 -28.97 -29.72 -3.56
CA THR A 25 -30.10 -29.66 -2.65
C THR A 25 -31.32 -29.14 -3.37
N SER A 26 -32.33 -29.91 -3.21
CA SER A 26 -33.66 -29.93 -3.76
C SER A 26 -34.45 -28.64 -3.65
N ILE A 27 -35.20 -28.42 -4.73
CA ILE A 27 -36.25 -27.42 -4.92
C ILE A 27 -37.40 -27.73 -3.97
N ILE A 28 -37.71 -26.79 -3.08
CA ILE A 28 -38.99 -26.75 -2.37
C ILE A 28 -39.80 -25.63 -2.97
N HIS A 29 -40.87 -26.02 -3.68
CA HIS A 29 -41.90 -25.14 -4.14
C HIS A 29 -42.69 -24.60 -2.94
N HIS A 30 -42.58 -23.32 -2.64
CA HIS A 30 -43.56 -22.60 -1.87
C HIS A 30 -44.39 -21.68 -2.75
N SER A 31 -45.66 -22.01 -2.79
CA SER A 31 -46.74 -21.27 -3.45
C SER A 31 -46.87 -19.85 -2.90
N LEU A 32 -46.91 -18.87 -3.80
CA LEU A 32 -47.15 -17.46 -3.52
C LEU A 32 -48.62 -17.20 -3.22
N PRO A 33 -48.97 -16.35 -2.27
CA PRO A 33 -50.34 -15.88 -2.08
C PRO A 33 -50.69 -14.77 -3.07
N LEU A 34 -51.92 -14.83 -3.56
CA LEU A 34 -52.55 -13.92 -4.51
C LEU A 34 -52.59 -12.47 -3.98
N LYS A 35 -52.18 -11.52 -4.83
CA LYS A 35 -52.34 -10.08 -4.59
C LYS A 35 -53.80 -9.66 -4.77
N PRO A 36 -54.37 -8.77 -3.95
CA PRO A 36 -55.69 -8.18 -4.19
C PRO A 36 -55.63 -7.17 -5.36
N LYS A 37 -56.63 -7.24 -6.21
CA LYS A 37 -56.92 -6.29 -7.31
C LYS A 37 -57.31 -4.93 -6.71
N VAL A 38 -56.56 -3.89 -7.03
CA VAL A 38 -56.97 -2.49 -6.83
C VAL A 38 -57.51 -1.97 -8.16
N PRO A 39 -58.66 -1.25 -8.20
CA PRO A 39 -59.27 -0.77 -9.43
C PRO A 39 -58.45 0.37 -10.03
N ALA A 40 -58.36 0.34 -11.36
CA ALA A 40 -57.72 1.36 -12.17
C ALA A 40 -58.50 2.67 -12.10
N LEU A 41 -57.86 3.73 -11.67
CA LEU A 41 -58.24 5.11 -11.95
C LEU A 41 -57.30 5.59 -13.07
N GLU A 42 -57.89 5.86 -14.20
CA GLU A 42 -57.23 6.54 -15.32
C GLU A 42 -56.95 8.00 -14.92
N PRO A 43 -55.74 8.50 -15.10
CA PRO A 43 -55.54 9.93 -15.20
C PRO A 43 -55.26 10.34 -16.65
N ASP A 44 -55.98 11.38 -17.00
CA ASP A 44 -55.94 12.12 -18.24
C ASP A 44 -54.56 12.48 -18.78
N TYR A 45 -54.53 12.48 -20.08
CA TYR A 45 -53.52 12.95 -21.00
C TYR A 45 -52.67 14.13 -20.52
N CYS A 46 -51.38 13.88 -20.27
CA CYS A 46 -50.32 14.83 -20.53
C CYS A 46 -49.37 14.29 -21.59
N LYS A 47 -49.42 14.91 -22.77
CA LYS A 47 -48.49 14.61 -23.88
C LYS A 47 -47.05 14.85 -23.43
N PRO A 48 -46.10 13.93 -23.66
CA PRO A 48 -44.69 14.20 -23.34
C PRO A 48 -44.11 15.11 -24.42
N ILE A 49 -43.74 16.30 -24.00
CA ILE A 49 -42.89 17.21 -24.74
C ILE A 49 -41.47 16.64 -24.72
N CYS A 50 -40.95 16.38 -25.92
CA CYS A 50 -39.56 16.29 -26.31
C CYS A 50 -38.67 15.33 -25.54
N GLY A 51 -38.26 14.26 -26.24
CA GLY A 51 -37.39 13.19 -25.74
C GLY A 51 -36.01 13.62 -25.36
N VAL A 52 -35.85 14.01 -24.13
CA VAL A 52 -34.55 13.93 -23.44
C VAL A 52 -34.53 12.59 -22.74
N LYS A 53 -33.81 11.62 -23.30
CA LYS A 53 -33.49 10.38 -22.61
C LYS A 53 -32.58 10.72 -21.43
N LEU A 54 -33.18 10.97 -20.27
CA LEU A 54 -32.45 10.98 -19.00
C LEU A 54 -31.98 9.55 -18.73
N TYR A 55 -30.74 9.27 -19.06
CA TYR A 55 -30.05 8.04 -18.65
C TYR A 55 -29.77 8.05 -17.13
N HIS A 56 -30.82 8.13 -16.33
CA HIS A 56 -30.78 7.74 -14.94
C HIS A 56 -31.53 6.41 -14.84
N ASP A 57 -30.75 5.32 -14.76
CA ASP A 57 -31.28 3.97 -14.61
C ASP A 57 -31.87 3.69 -13.21
N GLY A 58 -32.15 4.72 -12.42
CA GLY A 58 -32.84 4.63 -11.13
C GLY A 58 -32.27 3.63 -10.11
N ARG A 59 -31.18 2.97 -10.44
CA ARG A 59 -30.55 1.99 -9.57
C ARG A 59 -29.77 2.71 -8.47
N PRO A 60 -29.98 2.38 -7.18
CA PRO A 60 -29.17 2.93 -6.12
C PRO A 60 -27.70 2.56 -6.40
N ARG A 61 -26.86 3.57 -6.55
CA ARG A 61 -25.44 3.38 -6.75
C ARG A 61 -24.88 2.68 -5.52
N GLY A 62 -24.51 1.42 -5.68
CA GLY A 62 -23.95 0.62 -4.60
C GLY A 62 -22.66 1.22 -4.02
N PRO A 63 -22.20 0.78 -2.86
CA PRO A 63 -21.02 1.31 -2.17
C PRO A 63 -19.72 1.25 -2.99
N LEU A 64 -19.67 0.43 -4.03
CA LEU A 64 -18.54 0.31 -4.97
C LEU A 64 -18.23 1.59 -5.77
N TRP A 65 -19.16 2.57 -5.82
CA TRP A 65 -18.94 3.84 -6.52
C TRP A 65 -18.31 4.94 -5.64
N ARG A 66 -18.26 4.75 -4.33
CA ARG A 66 -17.76 5.77 -3.39
C ARG A 66 -16.24 5.89 -3.31
N GLY A 67 -15.47 5.06 -3.96
CA GLY A 67 -14.01 5.04 -3.85
C GLY A 67 -13.23 5.12 -5.15
N LYS A 68 -13.88 5.21 -6.30
CA LYS A 68 -13.15 5.38 -7.56
C LYS A 68 -12.67 6.82 -7.66
N LYS A 69 -11.39 7.06 -7.36
CA LYS A 69 -10.71 8.28 -7.80
C LYS A 69 -10.89 8.35 -9.32
N LEU A 70 -11.49 9.43 -9.81
CA LEU A 70 -11.59 9.68 -11.25
C LEU A 70 -10.18 10.03 -11.75
N ILE A 71 -9.47 9.01 -12.22
CA ILE A 71 -8.17 9.19 -12.88
C ILE A 71 -8.48 9.71 -14.29
N GLY A 72 -7.85 10.82 -14.65
CA GLY A 72 -7.96 11.40 -15.99
C GLY A 72 -7.53 10.41 -17.07
N LYS A 73 -8.06 10.57 -18.28
CA LYS A 73 -7.67 9.71 -19.42
C LYS A 73 -6.17 9.79 -19.72
N GLU A 74 -5.58 10.97 -19.57
CA GLU A 74 -4.16 11.21 -19.79
C GLU A 74 -3.32 10.52 -18.72
N ALA A 75 -3.70 10.63 -17.45
CA ALA A 75 -3.04 9.94 -16.35
C ALA A 75 -3.11 8.40 -16.53
N LEU A 76 -4.28 7.87 -16.93
CA LEU A 76 -4.43 6.43 -17.21
C LEU A 76 -3.54 5.97 -18.37
N PHE A 77 -3.48 6.75 -19.47
CA PHE A 77 -2.59 6.46 -20.59
C PHE A 77 -1.13 6.40 -20.15
N VAL A 78 -0.71 7.36 -19.31
CA VAL A 78 0.66 7.41 -18.79
C VAL A 78 0.95 6.23 -17.88
N ILE A 79 0.06 5.84 -16.97
CA ILE A 79 0.22 4.66 -16.11
C ILE A 79 0.44 3.39 -16.95
N LEU A 80 -0.41 3.18 -17.96
CA LEU A 80 -0.31 2.01 -18.85
C LEU A 80 0.99 2.03 -19.66
N GLY A 81 1.42 3.21 -20.15
CA GLY A 81 2.67 3.37 -20.88
C GLY A 81 3.89 3.10 -20.02
N LEU A 82 3.93 3.63 -18.79
CA LEU A 82 5.01 3.36 -17.83
C LEU A 82 5.13 1.86 -17.52
N LYS A 83 4.02 1.18 -17.30
CA LYS A 83 4.01 -0.28 -17.05
C LYS A 83 4.46 -1.07 -18.27
N ARG A 84 4.08 -0.65 -19.48
CA ARG A 84 4.47 -1.31 -20.72
C ARG A 84 5.98 -1.24 -20.97
N PHE A 85 6.61 -0.12 -20.62
CA PHE A 85 8.04 0.10 -20.86
C PHE A 85 8.91 -0.15 -19.63
N LYS A 86 8.36 -0.80 -18.60
CA LYS A 86 9.02 -1.04 -17.32
C LYS A 86 10.38 -1.74 -17.46
N ASP A 87 10.49 -2.69 -18.37
CA ASP A 87 11.67 -3.52 -18.56
C ASP A 87 12.69 -2.94 -19.55
N ASP A 88 12.35 -1.82 -20.24
CA ASP A 88 13.20 -1.16 -21.22
C ASP A 88 13.50 0.27 -20.76
N GLU A 89 14.66 0.48 -20.18
CA GLU A 89 15.04 1.75 -19.56
C GLU A 89 15.10 2.90 -20.57
N GLU A 90 15.61 2.66 -21.79
CA GLU A 90 15.70 3.71 -22.81
C GLU A 90 14.33 4.18 -23.29
N LYS A 91 13.42 3.22 -23.54
CA LYS A 91 12.04 3.55 -23.94
C LYS A 91 11.28 4.19 -22.81
N LEU A 92 11.50 3.73 -21.57
CA LEU A 92 10.89 4.30 -20.37
C LEU A 92 11.31 5.77 -20.19
N GLU A 93 12.62 6.07 -20.26
CA GLU A 93 13.09 7.46 -20.17
C GLU A 93 12.54 8.34 -21.29
N LYS A 94 12.52 7.85 -22.52
CA LYS A 94 11.94 8.57 -23.65
C LYS A 94 10.46 8.84 -23.41
N PHE A 95 9.73 7.85 -22.91
CA PHE A 95 8.31 7.97 -22.58
C PHE A 95 8.08 9.00 -21.46
N ILE A 96 8.89 8.96 -20.39
CA ILE A 96 8.84 9.94 -19.31
C ILE A 96 9.06 11.36 -19.85
N LYS A 97 10.09 11.59 -20.67
CA LYS A 97 10.38 12.90 -21.25
C LYS A 97 9.28 13.41 -22.19
N THR A 98 8.58 12.49 -22.87
CA THR A 98 7.57 12.86 -23.88
C THR A 98 6.18 13.06 -23.28
N HIS A 99 5.79 12.22 -22.31
CA HIS A 99 4.40 12.17 -21.81
C HIS A 99 4.28 12.60 -20.36
N VAL A 100 5.16 12.14 -19.46
CA VAL A 100 5.04 12.44 -18.02
C VAL A 100 5.28 13.90 -17.72
N LEU A 101 6.31 14.51 -18.35
CA LEU A 101 6.64 15.93 -18.16
C LEU A 101 5.55 16.91 -18.65
N ARG A 102 4.62 16.44 -19.47
CA ARG A 102 3.52 17.27 -19.99
C ARG A 102 2.26 17.22 -19.14
N LEU A 103 2.21 16.31 -18.17
CA LEU A 103 1.05 16.18 -17.32
C LEU A 103 0.87 17.40 -16.41
N LEU A 104 -0.38 17.73 -16.13
CA LEU A 104 -0.73 18.72 -15.14
C LEU A 104 -0.43 18.21 -13.72
N LYS A 105 -0.26 19.13 -12.76
CA LYS A 105 0.01 18.82 -11.37
C LYS A 105 -0.89 17.73 -10.81
N MET A 106 -2.20 17.86 -11.00
CA MET A 106 -3.18 16.92 -10.45
C MET A 106 -3.07 15.52 -11.08
N ASP A 107 -2.78 15.44 -12.38
CA ASP A 107 -2.60 14.17 -13.07
C ASP A 107 -1.28 13.49 -12.66
N LEU A 108 -0.20 14.25 -12.44
CA LEU A 108 1.07 13.73 -11.93
C LEU A 108 0.91 13.12 -10.53
N ILE A 109 0.21 13.80 -9.64
CA ILE A 109 -0.08 13.29 -8.28
C ILE A 109 -0.98 12.06 -8.37
N ALA A 110 -1.98 12.07 -9.27
CA ALA A 110 -2.85 10.91 -9.47
C ALA A 110 -2.08 9.70 -10.02
N VAL A 111 -1.14 9.90 -10.95
CA VAL A 111 -0.26 8.84 -11.47
C VAL A 111 0.60 8.27 -10.34
N LEU A 112 1.23 9.12 -9.52
CA LEU A 112 2.05 8.70 -8.39
C LEU A 112 1.24 7.83 -7.43
N SER A 113 0.12 8.35 -6.91
CA SER A 113 -0.73 7.62 -5.96
C SER A 113 -1.29 6.31 -6.52
N GLU A 114 -1.55 6.24 -7.83
CA GLU A 114 -2.04 5.00 -8.45
C GLU A 114 -0.93 3.97 -8.63
N LEU A 115 0.31 4.39 -8.94
CA LEU A 115 1.46 3.49 -8.99
C LEU A 115 1.80 2.92 -7.62
N GLU A 116 1.73 3.73 -6.56
CA GLU A 116 1.89 3.30 -5.17
C GLU A 116 0.82 2.26 -4.80
N ARG A 117 -0.45 2.52 -5.13
CA ARG A 117 -1.56 1.59 -4.89
C ARG A 117 -1.39 0.27 -5.63
N GLN A 118 -0.76 0.28 -6.80
CA GLN A 118 -0.48 -0.91 -7.61
C GLN A 118 0.84 -1.59 -7.24
N GLU A 119 1.53 -1.11 -6.20
CA GLU A 119 2.83 -1.62 -5.74
C GLU A 119 3.95 -1.53 -6.81
N GLU A 120 3.75 -0.68 -7.82
CA GLU A 120 4.76 -0.38 -8.85
C GLU A 120 5.75 0.68 -8.36
N VAL A 121 6.36 0.43 -7.21
CA VAL A 121 7.17 1.41 -6.47
C VAL A 121 8.39 1.92 -7.23
N ALA A 122 9.01 1.09 -8.09
CA ALA A 122 10.14 1.53 -8.93
C ALA A 122 9.73 2.62 -9.92
N LEU A 123 8.55 2.48 -10.51
CA LEU A 123 7.97 3.49 -11.41
C LEU A 123 7.53 4.73 -10.62
N ALA A 124 6.96 4.54 -9.43
CA ALA A 124 6.57 5.62 -8.54
C ALA A 124 7.76 6.51 -8.16
N VAL A 125 8.91 5.93 -7.79
CA VAL A 125 10.15 6.67 -7.51
C VAL A 125 10.61 7.49 -8.72
N LYS A 126 10.53 6.93 -9.94
CA LYS A 126 10.89 7.68 -11.16
C LYS A 126 9.95 8.85 -11.42
N VAL A 127 8.64 8.65 -11.24
CA VAL A 127 7.64 9.74 -11.36
C VAL A 127 7.85 10.79 -10.28
N PHE A 128 8.14 10.40 -9.04
CA PHE A 128 8.44 11.32 -7.96
C PHE A 128 9.69 12.18 -8.25
N LYS A 129 10.75 11.60 -8.82
CA LYS A 129 11.93 12.35 -9.27
C LYS A 129 11.58 13.39 -10.35
N VAL A 130 10.56 13.12 -11.17
CA VAL A 130 10.05 14.11 -12.15
C VAL A 130 9.27 15.20 -11.45
N ILE A 131 8.42 14.86 -10.47
CA ILE A 131 7.64 15.82 -9.68
C ILE A 131 8.54 16.81 -8.95
N ARG A 132 9.61 16.34 -8.32
CA ARG A 132 10.59 17.19 -7.61
C ARG A 132 11.29 18.23 -8.51
N LYS A 133 11.34 18.01 -9.81
CA LYS A 133 11.93 18.93 -10.79
C LYS A 133 10.95 19.94 -11.37
N GLN A 134 9.68 19.89 -10.98
CA GLN A 134 8.68 20.82 -11.49
C GLN A 134 8.71 22.17 -10.74
N ASP A 135 8.48 23.26 -11.44
CA ASP A 135 8.49 24.61 -10.87
C ASP A 135 7.45 24.83 -9.77
N TRP A 136 6.35 24.08 -9.83
CA TRP A 136 5.27 24.15 -8.84
C TRP A 136 5.53 23.29 -7.60
N TYR A 137 6.55 22.43 -7.63
CA TYR A 137 6.86 21.56 -6.49
C TYR A 137 7.19 22.37 -5.25
N ARG A 138 6.63 21.94 -4.14
CA ARG A 138 7.01 22.38 -2.80
C ARG A 138 7.29 21.12 -1.98
N PRO A 139 8.31 21.15 -1.12
CA PRO A 139 8.56 20.04 -0.21
C PRO A 139 7.30 19.70 0.58
N ASP A 140 6.88 18.45 0.48
CA ASP A 140 5.65 17.95 1.09
C ASP A 140 5.90 16.59 1.75
N ALA A 141 5.80 16.56 3.09
CA ALA A 141 6.01 15.36 3.88
C ALA A 141 5.06 14.22 3.50
N TYR A 142 3.83 14.53 3.05
CA TYR A 142 2.86 13.50 2.67
C TYR A 142 3.28 12.72 1.43
N LEU A 143 3.86 13.36 0.43
CA LEU A 143 4.35 12.69 -0.77
C LEU A 143 5.51 11.74 -0.45
N TYR A 144 6.43 12.16 0.43
CA TYR A 144 7.52 11.29 0.90
C TYR A 144 6.98 10.12 1.72
N LYS A 145 6.07 10.40 2.67
CA LYS A 145 5.46 9.40 3.54
C LYS A 145 4.86 8.25 2.75
N ASP A 146 3.94 8.56 1.83
CA ASP A 146 3.21 7.54 1.06
C ASP A 146 4.18 6.65 0.27
N LEU A 147 5.20 7.27 -0.35
CA LEU A 147 6.19 6.56 -1.14
C LEU A 147 7.16 5.72 -0.26
N ILE A 148 7.62 6.26 0.88
CA ILE A 148 8.47 5.52 1.84
C ILE A 148 7.69 4.30 2.37
N ILE A 149 6.42 4.48 2.75
CA ILE A 149 5.57 3.39 3.22
C ILE A 149 5.38 2.31 2.15
N ALA A 150 5.16 2.72 0.89
CA ALA A 150 5.02 1.79 -0.22
C ALA A 150 6.31 0.99 -0.46
N LEU A 151 7.47 1.64 -0.41
CA LEU A 151 8.78 0.99 -0.53
C LEU A 151 9.05 0.01 0.61
N ALA A 152 8.79 0.41 1.85
CA ALA A 152 8.96 -0.44 3.03
C ALA A 152 8.06 -1.70 2.97
N LYS A 153 6.82 -1.57 2.49
CA LYS A 153 5.92 -2.71 2.25
C LYS A 153 6.43 -3.67 1.17
N CYS A 154 7.05 -3.12 0.12
CA CYS A 154 7.65 -3.90 -0.97
C CYS A 154 9.06 -4.39 -0.66
N GLN A 155 9.55 -4.23 0.58
CA GLN A 155 10.87 -4.66 1.04
C GLN A 155 12.06 -4.01 0.29
N LYS A 156 11.85 -2.83 -0.29
CA LYS A 156 12.90 -2.04 -0.94
C LYS A 156 13.47 -1.02 0.03
N MET A 157 14.17 -1.53 1.07
CA MET A 157 14.62 -0.71 2.18
C MET A 157 15.72 0.29 1.78
N ASP A 158 16.58 -0.07 0.83
CA ASP A 158 17.64 0.83 0.34
C ASP A 158 17.05 2.07 -0.35
N ASP A 159 16.07 1.86 -1.22
CA ASP A 159 15.34 2.96 -1.89
C ASP A 159 14.56 3.81 -0.86
N ALA A 160 13.98 3.16 0.16
CA ALA A 160 13.26 3.85 1.22
C ALA A 160 14.20 4.73 2.06
N MET A 161 15.40 4.23 2.40
CA MET A 161 16.43 5.01 3.11
C MET A 161 16.93 6.20 2.29
N GLN A 162 17.09 6.03 0.98
CA GLN A 162 17.48 7.12 0.10
C GLN A 162 16.43 8.26 0.11
N LEU A 163 15.14 7.91 0.06
CA LEU A 163 14.07 8.91 0.18
C LEU A 163 13.97 9.53 1.56
N TRP A 164 14.24 8.74 2.60
CA TRP A 164 14.31 9.22 3.98
C TRP A 164 15.38 10.31 4.13
N GLU A 165 16.57 10.07 3.62
CA GLU A 165 17.64 11.06 3.61
C GLU A 165 17.28 12.29 2.77
N ASP A 166 16.66 12.10 1.61
CA ASP A 166 16.22 13.20 0.75
C ASP A 166 15.17 14.07 1.44
N MET A 167 14.21 13.45 2.16
CA MET A 167 13.22 14.15 2.96
C MET A 167 13.87 15.01 4.05
N ARG A 168 14.88 14.45 4.74
CA ARG A 168 15.63 15.19 5.77
C ARG A 168 16.44 16.35 5.20
N LYS A 169 17.02 16.21 4.00
CA LYS A 169 17.71 17.32 3.29
C LYS A 169 16.76 18.48 2.98
N GLU A 170 15.48 18.18 2.77
CA GLU A 170 14.43 19.18 2.55
C GLU A 170 13.87 19.76 3.88
N ASN A 171 14.47 19.42 5.04
CA ASN A 171 14.04 19.82 6.40
C ASN A 171 12.61 19.37 6.74
N LEU A 172 12.19 18.24 6.20
CA LEU A 172 10.93 17.60 6.54
C LEU A 172 11.15 16.51 7.60
N PHE A 173 10.19 16.39 8.51
CA PHE A 173 10.22 15.38 9.56
C PHE A 173 9.19 14.28 9.25
N PRO A 174 9.58 13.00 9.45
CA PRO A 174 8.65 11.88 9.33
C PRO A 174 7.60 11.95 10.45
N ASP A 175 6.39 11.49 10.16
CA ASP A 175 5.37 11.27 11.18
C ASP A 175 5.51 9.89 11.85
N SER A 176 4.79 9.67 12.93
CA SER A 176 4.77 8.42 13.70
C SER A 176 4.45 7.19 12.84
N GLN A 177 3.57 7.34 11.84
CA GLN A 177 3.24 6.26 10.92
C GLN A 177 4.42 5.88 10.03
N THR A 178 5.17 6.86 9.54
CA THR A 178 6.35 6.61 8.69
C THR A 178 7.45 5.91 9.49
N TYR A 179 7.72 6.35 10.73
CA TYR A 179 8.62 5.65 11.65
C TYR A 179 8.20 4.20 11.87
N THR A 180 6.91 4.00 12.14
CA THR A 180 6.34 2.66 12.36
C THR A 180 6.57 1.71 11.19
N GLU A 181 6.30 2.16 9.95
CA GLU A 181 6.43 1.30 8.77
C GLU A 181 7.90 1.07 8.39
N MET A 182 8.79 2.03 8.61
CA MET A 182 10.23 1.86 8.42
C MET A 182 10.80 0.83 9.40
N ILE A 183 10.49 0.96 10.69
CA ILE A 183 10.89 -0.01 11.74
C ILE A 183 10.36 -1.41 11.38
N ARG A 184 9.09 -1.51 10.99
CA ARG A 184 8.47 -2.78 10.58
C ARG A 184 9.15 -3.38 9.35
N GLY A 185 9.51 -2.54 8.37
CA GLY A 185 10.23 -2.94 7.17
C GLY A 185 11.60 -3.54 7.50
N PHE A 186 12.41 -2.85 8.31
CA PHE A 186 13.73 -3.34 8.71
C PHE A 186 13.67 -4.61 9.53
N LEU A 187 12.74 -4.72 10.48
CA LEU A 187 12.56 -5.94 11.26
C LEU A 187 12.15 -7.14 10.38
N ARG A 188 11.34 -6.92 9.34
CA ARG A 188 10.97 -7.96 8.37
C ARG A 188 12.12 -8.32 7.43
N HIS A 189 12.94 -7.35 7.08
CA HIS A 189 14.12 -7.55 6.23
C HIS A 189 15.29 -8.22 6.98
N GLY A 190 15.19 -8.34 8.29
CA GLY A 190 16.19 -8.99 9.13
C GLY A 190 17.35 -8.07 9.53
N SER A 191 17.15 -6.75 9.52
CA SER A 191 18.14 -5.75 9.94
C SER A 191 17.71 -5.03 11.23
N PRO A 192 17.86 -5.67 12.41
CA PRO A 192 17.49 -5.06 13.68
C PRO A 192 18.33 -3.82 14.03
N ALA A 193 19.58 -3.75 13.55
CA ALA A 193 20.44 -2.59 13.76
C ALA A 193 19.88 -1.35 13.05
N ASP A 194 19.43 -1.49 11.80
CA ASP A 194 18.84 -0.38 11.06
C ASP A 194 17.48 0.03 11.64
N ALA A 195 16.70 -0.94 12.14
CA ALA A 195 15.49 -0.62 12.89
C ALA A 195 15.78 0.22 14.12
N MET A 196 16.88 -0.05 14.83
CA MET A 196 17.33 0.75 15.98
C MET A 196 17.85 2.14 15.58
N ASN A 197 18.46 2.29 14.41
CA ASN A 197 18.86 3.60 13.90
C ASN A 197 17.62 4.49 13.66
N ILE A 198 16.57 3.94 13.05
CA ILE A 198 15.30 4.65 12.87
C ILE A 198 14.63 4.96 14.21
N TYR A 199 14.72 4.05 15.17
CA TYR A 199 14.23 4.27 16.53
C TYR A 199 14.95 5.44 17.22
N GLU A 200 16.27 5.51 17.12
CA GLU A 200 17.04 6.65 17.67
C GLU A 200 16.69 7.98 16.98
N ASP A 201 16.43 7.96 15.69
CA ASP A 201 15.94 9.13 14.97
C ASP A 201 14.56 9.58 15.46
N MET A 202 13.68 8.62 15.74
CA MET A 202 12.34 8.89 16.28
C MET A 202 12.40 9.53 17.67
N THR A 203 13.26 9.01 18.56
CA THR A 203 13.40 9.56 19.92
C THR A 203 14.01 10.97 19.94
N LYS A 204 14.76 11.35 18.91
CA LYS A 204 15.31 12.71 18.71
C LYS A 204 14.37 13.65 17.94
N SER A 205 13.24 13.14 17.47
CA SER A 205 12.27 13.94 16.73
C SER A 205 11.63 15.01 17.62
N PRO A 206 11.26 16.18 17.08
CA PRO A 206 10.54 17.21 17.83
C PRO A 206 9.14 16.79 18.26
N GLU A 207 8.55 15.81 17.60
CA GLU A 207 7.25 15.26 17.97
C GLU A 207 7.41 14.13 19.01
N PRO A 208 6.56 14.12 20.05
CA PRO A 208 6.60 13.05 21.04
C PRO A 208 6.31 11.71 20.37
N PRO A 209 7.12 10.67 20.67
CA PRO A 209 6.93 9.37 20.06
C PRO A 209 5.63 8.71 20.53
N GLU A 210 4.92 8.06 19.60
CA GLU A 210 3.73 7.28 19.90
C GLU A 210 4.08 5.87 20.43
N GLU A 211 3.10 5.21 21.02
CA GLU A 211 3.23 3.87 21.61
C GLU A 211 3.50 2.77 20.56
N LEU A 212 2.91 2.88 19.37
CA LEU A 212 2.88 1.81 18.37
C LEU A 212 4.28 1.39 17.87
N PRO A 213 5.21 2.29 17.54
CA PRO A 213 6.58 1.92 17.14
C PRO A 213 7.29 1.07 18.20
N PHE A 214 7.15 1.44 19.49
CA PHE A 214 7.75 0.69 20.61
C PHE A 214 7.21 -0.74 20.69
N ARG A 215 5.89 -0.91 20.59
CA ARG A 215 5.28 -2.24 20.62
C ARG A 215 5.74 -3.13 19.48
N ILE A 216 5.96 -2.56 18.30
CA ILE A 216 6.49 -3.29 17.14
C ILE A 216 7.94 -3.69 17.38
N LEU A 217 8.77 -2.79 17.91
CA LEU A 217 10.15 -3.08 18.26
C LEU A 217 10.23 -4.17 19.34
N LEU A 218 9.48 -4.03 20.42
CA LEU A 218 9.47 -5.00 21.51
C LEU A 218 9.08 -6.42 21.05
N LYS A 219 8.19 -6.51 20.05
CA LYS A 219 7.83 -7.78 19.44
C LYS A 219 8.87 -8.28 18.44
N GLY A 220 9.39 -7.39 17.59
CA GLY A 220 10.35 -7.76 16.53
C GLY A 220 11.75 -8.07 17.06
N LEU A 221 12.14 -7.49 18.21
CA LEU A 221 13.45 -7.69 18.86
C LEU A 221 13.46 -8.85 19.85
N LEU A 222 12.47 -9.76 19.85
CA LEU A 222 12.48 -10.96 20.67
C LEU A 222 13.78 -11.78 20.54
N PRO A 223 14.36 -11.96 19.33
CA PRO A 223 15.65 -12.65 19.17
C PRO A 223 16.87 -11.87 19.71
N HIS A 224 16.71 -10.58 20.04
CA HIS A 224 17.79 -9.66 20.42
C HIS A 224 17.53 -9.03 21.80
N PRO A 225 17.74 -9.78 22.91
CA PRO A 225 17.32 -9.37 24.26
C PRO A 225 17.97 -8.06 24.73
N LEU A 226 19.22 -7.79 24.35
CA LEU A 226 19.91 -6.55 24.76
C LEU A 226 19.25 -5.31 24.14
N LEU A 227 18.96 -5.35 22.85
CA LEU A 227 18.27 -4.24 22.15
C LEU A 227 16.85 -4.08 22.67
N ARG A 228 16.17 -5.20 22.90
CA ARG A 228 14.82 -5.23 23.44
C ARG A 228 14.73 -4.60 24.83
N ASN A 229 15.68 -4.91 25.72
CA ASN A 229 15.71 -4.36 27.09
C ASN A 229 15.90 -2.84 27.09
N ARG A 230 16.72 -2.30 26.18
CA ARG A 230 16.85 -0.85 25.99
C ARG A 230 15.52 -0.21 25.61
N VAL A 231 14.88 -0.75 24.57
CA VAL A 231 13.56 -0.23 24.11
C VAL A 231 12.49 -0.38 25.19
N LYS A 232 12.55 -1.47 25.99
CA LYS A 232 11.64 -1.71 27.10
C LYS A 232 11.80 -0.65 28.20
N GLN A 233 13.04 -0.33 28.58
CA GLN A 233 13.32 0.70 29.57
C GLN A 233 12.77 2.06 29.11
N ASP A 234 13.07 2.47 27.87
CA ASP A 234 12.60 3.73 27.31
C ASP A 234 11.06 3.75 27.21
N PHE A 235 10.42 2.60 26.92
CA PHE A 235 8.97 2.48 26.88
C PHE A 235 8.34 2.66 28.27
N GLU A 236 8.91 2.05 29.31
CA GLU A 236 8.42 2.15 30.69
C GLU A 236 8.58 3.57 31.24
N GLU A 237 9.63 4.28 30.82
CA GLU A 237 9.86 5.69 31.19
C GLU A 237 8.84 6.63 30.52
N LEU A 238 8.53 6.40 29.24
CA LEU A 238 7.62 7.26 28.47
C LEU A 238 6.14 6.93 28.72
N PHE A 239 5.82 5.67 29.01
CA PHE A 239 4.44 5.19 29.14
C PHE A 239 4.24 4.41 30.47
N PRO A 240 4.37 5.05 31.65
CA PRO A 240 4.34 4.35 32.94
C PRO A 240 3.02 3.65 33.24
N GLU A 241 1.91 4.08 32.61
CA GLU A 241 0.60 3.46 32.79
C GLU A 241 0.35 2.24 31.87
N ARG A 242 1.31 1.94 30.97
CA ARG A 242 1.18 0.88 29.98
C ARG A 242 2.05 -0.30 30.33
N HIS A 243 1.47 -1.50 30.25
CA HIS A 243 2.21 -2.73 30.50
C HIS A 243 2.91 -3.22 29.23
N VAL A 244 4.18 -3.59 29.36
CA VAL A 244 4.92 -4.33 28.35
C VAL A 244 4.51 -5.80 28.44
N TYR A 245 4.11 -6.39 27.31
CA TYR A 245 3.91 -7.83 27.25
C TYR A 245 5.26 -8.52 27.16
N ASP A 246 5.61 -9.26 28.19
CA ASP A 246 6.74 -10.18 28.18
C ASP A 246 6.21 -11.59 27.89
N PRO A 247 6.65 -12.21 26.77
CA PRO A 247 6.31 -13.59 26.51
C PRO A 247 6.89 -14.50 27.59
N PRO A 248 6.22 -15.62 27.94
CA PRO A 248 6.73 -16.57 28.92
C PRO A 248 8.13 -17.06 28.57
N GLU A 249 8.98 -17.26 29.58
CA GLU A 249 10.38 -17.67 29.43
C GLU A 249 10.57 -18.94 28.57
N GLU A 250 9.59 -19.80 28.55
CA GLU A 250 9.56 -21.02 27.72
C GLU A 250 9.73 -20.73 26.21
N ILE A 251 9.34 -19.54 25.73
CA ILE A 251 9.49 -19.13 24.36
C ILE A 251 10.95 -18.77 24.04
N PHE A 252 11.74 -18.44 25.03
CA PHE A 252 13.17 -18.07 24.86
C PHE A 252 14.13 -19.26 24.82
N GLY A 253 13.64 -20.50 24.91
CA GLY A 253 14.47 -21.69 24.77
C GLY A 253 15.49 -21.89 25.88
N LEU A 254 15.30 -21.25 27.03
CA LEU A 254 16.06 -21.51 28.24
C LEU A 254 15.59 -22.81 28.86
N ARG A 255 16.08 -23.93 28.35
CA ARG A 255 16.14 -25.22 29.01
C ARG A 255 17.57 -25.58 29.27
#